data_ed903879bb1700310feba5259a781f8e
#
_entry.id   ed903879bb1700310feba5259a781f8e
#
_cell.length_a   1.000
_cell.length_b   1.000
_cell.length_c   1.000
_cell.angle_alpha   90.00
_cell.angle_beta   90.00
_cell.angle_gamma   90.00
#
_symmetry.space_group_name_H-M   'P 1'
#
loop_
_entity.id
_entity.type
_entity.pdbx_description
1 polymer ?
#
loop_
_entity_poly.entity_id
_entity_poly.type
_entity_poly.pdbx_seq_one_letter_code
_entity_poly.pdbx_strand_id
1 'polypeptide(L)'
;MEYVIQCGLFVLGAAMGSFAAASVWRIRAAELRRDPKLASTPLEKRLAKQPAVGARKDRSHCLHCGYQLCWYDLIPVISWLALRGRCRRCRTPIGWMEFLAEVSVGLAFTASYTLLTPNLPVVWLAVVSLLWLAAIV
;
A
#
# COMPACT_ATOMS: atom_id res chain seq x y z
N MET A 1 -28.22 1.64 4.33
CA MET A 1 -27.53 1.34 3.06
C MET A 1 -26.27 2.19 2.87
N GLU A 2 -26.28 3.46 3.26
CA GLU A 2 -25.13 4.37 3.17
C GLU A 2 -23.86 3.90 3.88
N TYR A 3 -23.98 3.41 5.11
CA TYR A 3 -22.83 2.88 5.86
C TYR A 3 -22.12 1.71 5.17
N VAL A 4 -22.87 0.87 4.45
CA VAL A 4 -22.28 -0.25 3.70
C VAL A 4 -21.43 0.28 2.54
N ILE A 5 -21.91 1.31 1.86
CA ILE A 5 -21.18 1.97 0.77
C ILE A 5 -19.93 2.64 1.31
N GLN A 6 -20.04 3.38 2.41
CA GLN A 6 -18.90 4.04 3.06
C GLN A 6 -17.82 3.04 3.51
N CYS A 7 -18.21 1.95 4.16
CA CYS A 7 -17.29 0.88 4.53
C CYS A 7 -16.62 0.24 3.30
N GLY A 8 -17.39 -0.01 2.24
CA GLY A 8 -16.86 -0.52 0.99
C GLY A 8 -15.82 0.40 0.35
N LEU A 9 -16.12 1.70 0.33
CA LEU A 9 -15.20 2.72 -0.19
C LEU A 9 -13.94 2.86 0.66
N PHE A 10 -14.08 2.79 2.00
CA PHE A 10 -12.92 2.78 2.88
C PHE A 10 -12.00 1.60 2.61
N VAL A 11 -12.56 0.39 2.51
CA VAL A 11 -11.78 -0.84 2.22
C VAL A 11 -11.11 -0.75 0.85
N LEU A 12 -11.83 -0.26 -0.15
CA LEU A 12 -11.28 -0.06 -1.50
C LEU A 12 -10.13 0.94 -1.47
N GLY A 13 -10.32 2.12 -0.86
CA GLY A 13 -9.30 3.14 -0.74
C GLY A 13 -8.07 2.65 0.04
N ALA A 14 -8.27 1.93 1.14
CA ALA A 14 -7.18 1.35 1.92
C ALA A 14 -6.39 0.29 1.10
N ALA A 15 -7.07 -0.54 0.31
CA ALA A 15 -6.42 -1.49 -0.59
C ALA A 15 -5.57 -0.79 -1.65
N MET A 16 -6.07 0.33 -2.20
CA MET A 16 -5.31 1.15 -3.15
C MET A 16 -4.11 1.83 -2.50
N GLY A 17 -4.25 2.33 -1.28
CA GLY A 17 -3.13 2.88 -0.49
C GLY A 17 -2.04 1.84 -0.24
N SER A 18 -2.42 0.63 0.13
CA SER A 18 -1.50 -0.50 0.31
C SER A 18 -0.77 -0.86 -0.99
N PHE A 19 -1.50 -0.91 -2.11
CA PHE A 19 -0.92 -1.17 -3.43
C PHE A 19 0.06 -0.07 -3.84
N ALA A 20 -0.29 1.20 -3.63
CA ALA A 20 0.57 2.34 -3.93
C ALA A 20 1.87 2.28 -3.12
N ALA A 21 1.79 2.06 -1.80
CA ALA A 21 2.96 1.91 -0.93
C ALA A 21 3.88 0.76 -1.40
N ALA A 22 3.30 -0.40 -1.74
CA ALA A 22 4.06 -1.53 -2.30
C ALA A 22 4.73 -1.18 -3.64
N SER A 23 4.06 -0.38 -4.49
CA SER A 23 4.59 0.05 -5.79
C SER A 23 5.77 0.99 -5.64
N VAL A 24 5.73 1.92 -4.70
CA VAL A 24 6.87 2.81 -4.38
C VAL A 24 8.11 1.99 -4.01
N TRP A 25 7.97 0.99 -3.15
CA TRP A 25 9.10 0.11 -2.79
C TRP A 25 9.62 -0.71 -3.97
N ARG A 26 8.75 -1.16 -4.89
CA ARG A 26 9.16 -1.87 -6.11
C ARG A 26 9.93 -0.98 -7.06
N ILE A 27 9.45 0.25 -7.28
CA ILE A 27 10.13 1.25 -8.11
C ILE A 27 11.49 1.58 -7.49
N ARG A 28 11.51 1.88 -6.20
CA ARG A 28 12.75 2.18 -5.48
C ARG A 28 13.76 1.03 -5.55
N ALA A 29 13.30 -0.21 -5.38
CA ALA A 29 14.16 -1.40 -5.52
C ALA A 29 14.70 -1.54 -6.96
N ALA A 30 13.93 -1.18 -7.99
CA ALA A 30 14.38 -1.20 -9.38
C ALA A 30 15.45 -0.14 -9.63
N GLU A 31 15.30 1.07 -9.10
CA GLU A 31 16.31 2.13 -9.17
C GLU A 31 17.61 1.73 -8.48
N LEU A 32 17.52 1.23 -7.26
CA LEU A 32 18.68 0.80 -6.47
C LEU A 32 19.45 -0.36 -7.11
N ARG A 33 18.79 -1.20 -7.90
CA ARG A 33 19.44 -2.24 -8.69
C ARG A 33 20.20 -1.66 -9.89
N ARG A 34 19.72 -0.54 -10.47
CA ARG A 34 20.41 0.15 -11.57
C ARG A 34 21.61 0.94 -11.08
N ASP A 35 21.47 1.62 -9.97
CA ASP A 35 22.56 2.37 -9.32
C ASP A 35 22.62 2.09 -7.81
N PRO A 36 23.43 1.10 -7.39
CA PRO A 36 23.58 0.75 -5.97
C PRO A 36 24.16 1.86 -5.10
N LYS A 37 24.78 2.89 -5.71
CA LYS A 37 25.36 4.04 -4.97
C LYS A 37 24.27 4.91 -4.34
N LEU A 38 23.05 4.87 -4.85
CA LEU A 38 21.89 5.57 -4.29
C LEU A 38 21.39 5.00 -2.95
N ALA A 39 21.89 3.81 -2.56
CA ALA A 39 21.47 3.16 -1.32
C ALA A 39 22.09 3.82 -0.10
N SER A 40 21.30 4.64 0.62
CA SER A 40 21.72 5.36 1.83
C SER A 40 21.51 4.54 3.11
N THR A 41 20.48 3.71 3.15
CA THR A 41 20.09 2.93 4.33
C THR A 41 20.49 1.46 4.24
N PRO A 42 20.63 0.75 5.38
CA PRO A 42 20.89 -0.69 5.38
C PRO A 42 19.80 -1.50 4.66
N LEU A 43 18.54 -1.04 4.72
CA LEU A 43 17.43 -1.65 4.02
C LEU A 43 17.58 -1.51 2.50
N GLU A 44 17.90 -0.30 2.02
CA GLU A 44 18.13 -0.04 0.60
C GLU A 44 19.30 -0.84 0.04
N LYS A 45 20.39 -0.98 0.80
CA LYS A 45 21.52 -1.85 0.41
C LYS A 45 21.12 -3.32 0.24
N ARG A 46 20.15 -3.80 1.03
CA ARG A 46 19.58 -5.14 0.86
C ARG A 46 18.70 -5.21 -0.38
N LEU A 47 17.84 -4.22 -0.61
CA LEU A 47 16.98 -4.15 -1.79
C LEU A 47 17.79 -4.12 -3.10
N ALA A 48 18.89 -3.38 -3.12
CA ALA A 48 19.79 -3.32 -4.29
C ALA A 48 20.38 -4.69 -4.65
N LYS A 49 20.58 -5.57 -3.67
CA LYS A 49 21.15 -6.92 -3.87
C LYS A 49 20.10 -7.99 -4.20
N GLN A 50 18.81 -7.69 -4.05
CA GLN A 50 17.77 -8.67 -4.36
C GLN A 50 17.62 -8.84 -5.89
N PRO A 51 17.50 -10.08 -6.37
CA PRO A 51 17.29 -10.33 -7.80
C PRO A 51 15.97 -9.70 -8.26
N ALA A 52 15.94 -9.23 -9.50
CA ALA A 52 14.71 -8.77 -10.12
C ALA A 52 13.77 -9.98 -10.29
N VAL A 53 12.67 -9.99 -9.58
CA VAL A 53 11.62 -11.00 -9.74
C VAL A 53 10.65 -10.47 -10.78
N GLY A 54 10.33 -11.28 -11.80
CA GLY A 54 9.35 -10.88 -12.82
C GLY A 54 8.01 -10.56 -12.19
N ALA A 55 7.33 -9.51 -12.67
CA ALA A 55 6.10 -8.95 -12.09
C ALA A 55 5.02 -10.00 -11.76
N ARG A 56 4.95 -11.11 -12.49
CA ARG A 56 4.01 -12.22 -12.25
C ARG A 56 4.35 -13.09 -11.03
N LYS A 57 5.63 -13.09 -10.58
CA LYS A 57 6.11 -13.89 -9.44
C LYS A 57 6.42 -13.01 -8.22
N ASP A 58 6.31 -11.69 -8.38
CA ASP A 58 6.62 -10.72 -7.34
C ASP A 58 5.46 -10.59 -6.35
N ARG A 59 5.37 -11.56 -5.45
CA ARG A 59 4.41 -11.53 -4.34
C ARG A 59 5.00 -10.70 -3.21
N SER A 60 4.11 -10.00 -2.48
CA SER A 60 4.49 -9.22 -1.32
C SER A 60 5.26 -10.07 -0.31
N HIS A 61 6.39 -9.58 0.15
CA HIS A 61 7.27 -10.27 1.10
C HIS A 61 7.85 -9.29 2.10
N CYS A 62 8.26 -9.80 3.25
CA CYS A 62 8.93 -9.00 4.26
C CYS A 62 10.30 -8.57 3.75
N LEU A 63 10.57 -7.26 3.71
CA LEU A 63 11.84 -6.70 3.25
C LEU A 63 13.05 -7.10 4.11
N HIS A 64 12.81 -7.55 5.36
CA HIS A 64 13.87 -7.94 6.28
C HIS A 64 14.23 -9.43 6.20
N CYS A 65 13.25 -10.33 6.24
CA CYS A 65 13.49 -11.78 6.29
C CYS A 65 13.08 -12.55 5.02
N GLY A 66 12.53 -11.87 4.01
CA GLY A 66 12.07 -12.50 2.78
C GLY A 66 10.81 -13.38 2.92
N TYR A 67 10.18 -13.40 4.12
CA TYR A 67 8.94 -14.15 4.32
C TYR A 67 7.87 -13.67 3.36
N GLN A 68 7.30 -14.58 2.57
CA GLN A 68 6.23 -14.28 1.64
C GLN A 68 4.91 -14.10 2.41
N LEU A 69 4.25 -12.95 2.24
CA LEU A 69 3.02 -12.65 2.95
C LEU A 69 1.88 -13.51 2.42
N CYS A 70 1.05 -14.00 3.35
CA CYS A 70 -0.19 -14.67 3.04
C CYS A 70 -1.29 -13.65 2.69
N TRP A 71 -2.37 -14.08 2.07
CA TRP A 71 -3.46 -13.19 1.68
C TRP A 71 -4.07 -12.43 2.87
N TYR A 72 -4.15 -13.06 4.04
CA TYR A 72 -4.65 -12.42 5.27
C TYR A 72 -3.67 -11.41 5.88
N ASP A 73 -2.39 -11.48 5.54
CA ASP A 73 -1.40 -10.46 5.91
C ASP A 73 -1.50 -9.22 5.01
N LEU A 74 -2.24 -9.31 3.91
CA LEU A 74 -2.47 -8.24 2.94
C LEU A 74 -3.81 -7.51 3.15
N ILE A 75 -4.59 -7.89 4.18
CA ILE A 75 -5.82 -7.17 4.51
C ILE A 75 -5.44 -5.81 5.09
N PRO A 76 -5.75 -4.69 4.39
CA PRO A 76 -5.30 -3.37 4.81
C PRO A 76 -5.78 -3.04 6.23
N VAL A 77 -4.99 -2.26 6.94
CA VAL A 77 -5.27 -1.81 8.32
C VAL A 77 -5.37 -2.99 9.32
N ILE A 78 -6.20 -4.00 9.03
CA ILE A 78 -6.49 -5.11 9.95
C ILE A 78 -5.25 -5.95 10.21
N SER A 79 -4.49 -6.31 9.18
CA SER A 79 -3.27 -7.11 9.33
C SER A 79 -2.21 -6.37 10.17
N TRP A 80 -2.07 -5.05 9.93
CA TRP A 80 -1.14 -4.22 10.66
C TRP A 80 -1.51 -4.13 12.14
N LEU A 81 -2.79 -3.91 12.47
CA LEU A 81 -3.30 -3.87 13.84
C LEU A 81 -3.14 -5.22 14.54
N ALA A 82 -3.53 -6.32 13.88
CA ALA A 82 -3.43 -7.68 14.42
C ALA A 82 -1.99 -8.09 14.74
N LEU A 83 -1.05 -7.69 13.89
CA LEU A 83 0.39 -7.95 14.07
C LEU A 83 1.10 -6.86 14.87
N ARG A 84 0.39 -5.82 15.33
CA ARG A 84 0.94 -4.66 16.04
C ARG A 84 2.09 -4.02 15.29
N GLY A 85 1.94 -3.85 13.98
CA GLY A 85 2.95 -3.27 13.10
C GLY A 85 4.24 -4.08 13.00
N ARG A 86 4.19 -5.40 13.15
CA ARG A 86 5.38 -6.27 13.12
C ARG A 86 5.23 -7.42 12.13
N CYS A 87 6.33 -7.82 11.52
CA CYS A 87 6.34 -9.00 10.68
C CYS A 87 5.94 -10.26 11.47
N ARG A 88 5.09 -11.09 10.90
CA ARG A 88 4.64 -12.35 11.51
C ARG A 88 5.79 -13.30 11.84
N ARG A 89 6.83 -13.36 11.00
CA ARG A 89 7.94 -14.30 11.14
C ARG A 89 9.12 -13.74 11.94
N CYS A 90 9.67 -12.60 11.54
CA CYS A 90 10.89 -12.06 12.16
C CYS A 90 10.62 -10.98 13.21
N ARG A 91 9.36 -10.59 13.42
CA ARG A 91 8.95 -9.56 14.39
C ARG A 91 9.58 -8.18 14.18
N THR A 92 10.29 -7.98 13.08
CA THR A 92 10.80 -6.65 12.70
C THR A 92 9.63 -5.68 12.52
N PRO A 93 9.74 -4.43 13.03
CA PRO A 93 8.69 -3.44 12.86
C PRO A 93 8.46 -3.14 11.39
N ILE A 94 7.20 -3.11 11.00
CA ILE A 94 6.74 -2.61 9.69
C ILE A 94 6.51 -1.12 9.88
N GLY A 95 6.91 -0.31 8.90
CA GLY A 95 6.82 1.14 9.00
C GLY A 95 5.39 1.64 9.24
N TRP A 96 5.29 2.79 9.89
CA TRP A 96 4.01 3.49 10.07
C TRP A 96 3.49 4.10 8.76
N MET A 97 4.40 4.32 7.81
CA MET A 97 4.06 4.98 6.55
C MET A 97 3.08 4.16 5.72
N GLU A 98 3.26 2.83 5.69
CA GLU A 98 2.34 1.91 5.01
C GLU A 98 0.94 1.98 5.62
N PHE A 99 0.85 1.91 6.94
CA PHE A 99 -0.42 2.03 7.67
C PHE A 99 -1.09 3.39 7.44
N LEU A 100 -0.32 4.48 7.52
CA LEU A 100 -0.85 5.82 7.27
C LEU A 100 -1.33 5.98 5.82
N ALA A 101 -0.62 5.42 4.84
CA ALA A 101 -1.05 5.44 3.45
C ALA A 101 -2.41 4.72 3.28
N GLU A 102 -2.59 3.55 3.88
CA GLU A 102 -3.84 2.79 3.83
C GLU A 102 -5.00 3.57 4.45
N VAL A 103 -4.80 4.09 5.67
CA VAL A 103 -5.84 4.83 6.39
C VAL A 103 -6.17 6.15 5.70
N SER A 104 -5.18 6.93 5.26
CA SER A 104 -5.41 8.23 4.64
C SER A 104 -6.16 8.12 3.31
N VAL A 105 -5.80 7.15 2.46
CA VAL A 105 -6.51 6.92 1.20
C VAL A 105 -7.92 6.37 1.46
N GLY A 106 -8.09 5.45 2.41
CA GLY A 106 -9.41 4.97 2.81
C GLY A 106 -10.34 6.09 3.30
N LEU A 107 -9.82 6.98 4.15
CA LEU A 107 -10.56 8.15 4.63
C LEU A 107 -10.86 9.14 3.49
N ALA A 108 -9.92 9.39 2.58
CA ALA A 108 -10.11 10.27 1.43
C ALA A 108 -11.24 9.77 0.52
N PHE A 109 -11.32 8.46 0.28
CA PHE A 109 -12.41 7.86 -0.50
C PHE A 109 -13.77 8.03 0.18
N THR A 110 -13.84 7.76 1.48
CA THR A 110 -15.06 7.92 2.27
C THR A 110 -15.50 9.39 2.34
N ALA A 111 -14.55 10.31 2.59
CA ALA A 111 -14.82 11.75 2.63
C ALA A 111 -15.27 12.28 1.26
N SER A 112 -14.63 11.83 0.18
CA SER A 112 -15.04 12.22 -1.19
C SER A 112 -16.49 11.80 -1.48
N TYR A 113 -16.89 10.62 -1.04
CA TYR A 113 -18.28 10.18 -1.16
C TYR A 113 -19.22 11.09 -0.37
N THR A 114 -18.94 11.34 0.90
CA THR A 114 -19.83 12.15 1.76
C THR A 114 -19.95 13.59 1.33
N LEU A 115 -18.87 14.18 0.79
CA LEU A 115 -18.85 15.58 0.37
C LEU A 115 -19.41 15.80 -1.06
N LEU A 116 -19.26 14.83 -1.95
CA LEU A 116 -19.57 14.99 -3.37
C LEU A 116 -20.90 14.35 -3.79
N THR A 117 -21.41 13.36 -3.05
CA THR A 117 -22.61 12.61 -3.44
C THR A 117 -23.93 13.37 -3.41
N PRO A 118 -24.14 14.49 -2.71
CA PRO A 118 -25.41 15.20 -2.87
C PRO A 118 -25.70 15.65 -4.31
N ASN A 119 -24.67 15.79 -5.16
CA ASN A 119 -24.80 16.45 -6.46
C ASN A 119 -24.09 15.81 -7.65
N LEU A 120 -23.39 14.67 -7.50
CA LEU A 120 -22.57 14.13 -8.60
C LEU A 120 -22.78 12.64 -8.87
N PRO A 121 -22.87 12.23 -10.15
CA PRO A 121 -23.03 10.82 -10.53
C PRO A 121 -21.77 9.99 -10.18
N VAL A 122 -21.99 8.69 -9.95
CA VAL A 122 -20.97 7.67 -9.56
C VAL A 122 -19.70 7.71 -10.44
N VAL A 123 -19.81 8.15 -11.68
CA VAL A 123 -18.69 8.32 -12.61
C VAL A 123 -17.61 9.26 -12.05
N TRP A 124 -17.98 10.31 -11.32
CA TRP A 124 -17.02 11.23 -10.73
C TRP A 124 -16.23 10.60 -9.57
N LEU A 125 -16.83 9.66 -8.85
CA LEU A 125 -16.10 8.91 -7.81
C LEU A 125 -14.98 8.06 -8.44
N ALA A 126 -15.22 7.46 -9.59
CA ALA A 126 -14.20 6.73 -10.33
C ALA A 126 -13.07 7.66 -10.82
N VAL A 127 -13.43 8.84 -11.34
CA VAL A 127 -12.42 9.84 -11.77
C VAL A 127 -11.59 10.34 -10.61
N VAL A 128 -12.21 10.69 -9.48
CA VAL A 128 -11.50 11.13 -8.27
C VAL A 128 -10.58 10.02 -7.75
N SER A 129 -11.04 8.77 -7.79
CA SER A 129 -10.25 7.61 -7.41
C SER A 129 -9.01 7.46 -8.29
N LEU A 130 -9.17 7.59 -9.60
CA LEU A 130 -8.06 7.51 -10.55
C LEU A 130 -7.08 8.67 -10.39
N LEU A 131 -7.57 9.88 -10.13
CA LEU A 131 -6.71 11.05 -9.87
C LEU A 131 -5.91 10.89 -8.58
N TRP A 132 -6.53 10.38 -7.52
CA TRP A 132 -5.81 10.07 -6.28
C TRP A 132 -4.73 9.01 -6.48
N LEU A 133 -5.02 7.99 -7.28
CA LEU A 133 -4.07 6.95 -7.65
C LEU A 133 -2.88 7.53 -8.42
N ALA A 134 -3.14 8.40 -9.39
CA ALA A 134 -2.12 9.09 -10.16
C ALA A 134 -1.27 10.06 -9.33
N ALA A 135 -1.84 10.67 -8.28
CA ALA A 135 -1.12 11.57 -7.39
C ALA A 135 -0.19 10.86 -6.39
N ILE A 136 -0.42 9.56 -6.14
CA ILE A 136 0.35 8.75 -5.18
C ILE A 136 1.47 7.95 -5.88
N VAL A 137 1.35 7.72 -7.18
CA VAL A 137 2.35 7.05 -8.03
C VAL A 137 3.33 8.05 -8.62
#